data_96f7369cb2dfaee5198c58eef63ad1e2
#
_entry.id   96f7369cb2dfaee5198c58eef63ad1e2
#
_cell.length_a   1.000
_cell.length_b   1.000
_cell.length_c   1.000
_cell.angle_alpha   90.00
_cell.angle_beta   90.00
_cell.angle_gamma   90.00
#
_symmetry.space_group_name_H-M   'P 1'
#
loop_
_entity.id
_entity.type
_entity.pdbx_description
1 polymer ?
#
loop_
_entity_poly.entity_id
_entity_poly.type
_entity_poly.pdbx_seq_one_letter_code
_entity_poly.pdbx_strand_id
1 'polypeptide(L)'
;MKANKDPEPRLPSLPRRNFLELAAGAAAGSVLPAASSIAADAPVATRPIPRTGERLPVVGLGTAIIFDIGEDAPKRAERTEVIKTMLAGGARLIDTAPSYGTAETVVGDLLAATGLRDKVFLATKVRVANRENSLAEMNQSLRRLRTDKVDLLQLHNVEDVQTDLRVLQEWRDQGRTRYIGITHFRAGAYDRVAEVLKREKPEFLQLNYSLAERDAEQRLLPLAADTGTAVLVNLPFGRGKLFSAVRGKALPPWASELDATSWGQFFLKYLLAHPAVTCVIPGTDKPEYMVDNLGAARGRLPDAALRRRMVEFWNSIA
;
A
#
# COMPACT_ATOMS: atom_id res chain seq x y z
N MET A 1 -14.06 56.66 -35.14
CA MET A 1 -12.61 56.36 -35.11
C MET A 1 -12.42 54.84 -35.21
N LYS A 2 -11.96 54.38 -36.37
CA LYS A 2 -11.77 52.96 -36.71
C LYS A 2 -10.33 52.60 -36.29
N ALA A 3 -10.21 51.58 -35.43
CA ALA A 3 -8.88 51.02 -35.09
C ALA A 3 -8.45 50.03 -36.16
N ASN A 4 -7.28 50.28 -36.69
CA ASN A 4 -6.59 49.48 -37.70
C ASN A 4 -6.00 48.21 -37.06
N LYS A 5 -6.24 47.04 -37.66
CA LYS A 5 -5.57 45.79 -37.31
C LYS A 5 -4.47 45.54 -38.34
N ASP A 6 -3.23 45.53 -37.91
CA ASP A 6 -2.10 45.07 -38.71
C ASP A 6 -2.09 43.52 -38.82
N PRO A 7 -1.70 42.94 -39.98
CA PRO A 7 -1.65 41.52 -40.20
C PRO A 7 -0.32 40.90 -39.74
N GLU A 8 -0.43 39.70 -39.13
CA GLU A 8 0.72 38.88 -38.73
C GLU A 8 1.52 38.35 -39.93
N PRO A 9 2.86 38.22 -39.82
CA PRO A 9 3.70 37.73 -40.89
C PRO A 9 3.61 36.20 -41.07
N ARG A 10 3.37 35.77 -42.30
CA ARG A 10 3.39 34.36 -42.73
C ARG A 10 4.84 33.89 -42.87
N LEU A 11 5.16 32.74 -42.22
CA LEU A 11 6.40 32.02 -42.45
C LEU A 11 6.35 31.24 -43.78
N PRO A 12 7.45 31.13 -44.55
CA PRO A 12 7.49 30.44 -45.83
C PRO A 12 7.59 28.93 -45.65
N SER A 13 6.81 28.22 -46.46
CA SER A 13 6.84 26.75 -46.61
C SER A 13 8.09 26.33 -47.38
N LEU A 14 8.89 25.43 -46.82
CA LEU A 14 9.99 24.74 -47.49
C LEU A 14 9.49 23.44 -48.17
N PRO A 15 9.97 23.16 -49.42
CA PRO A 15 9.48 22.00 -50.19
C PRO A 15 10.09 20.68 -49.72
N ARG A 16 9.21 19.68 -49.62
CA ARG A 16 9.57 18.26 -49.48
C ARG A 16 10.19 17.77 -50.80
N ARG A 17 11.53 17.63 -50.88
CA ARG A 17 12.20 16.64 -51.75
C ARG A 17 13.73 16.62 -51.49
N ASN A 18 14.27 15.36 -51.48
CA ASN A 18 15.70 15.01 -51.48
C ASN A 18 16.38 14.92 -50.09
N PHE A 19 16.19 13.73 -49.48
CA PHE A 19 17.19 13.08 -48.63
C PHE A 19 17.12 11.56 -48.85
N LEU A 20 17.63 11.13 -49.98
CA LEU A 20 18.10 9.78 -50.26
C LEU A 20 19.43 9.94 -50.93
N GLU A 21 20.44 9.39 -50.31
CA GLU A 21 21.81 9.05 -50.79
C GLU A 21 22.89 9.64 -49.89
N LEU A 22 23.60 8.71 -49.33
CA LEU A 22 24.91 8.65 -48.69
C LEU A 22 24.91 8.38 -47.20
N ALA A 23 25.02 7.07 -46.86
CA ALA A 23 25.86 6.59 -45.75
C ALA A 23 25.98 5.08 -45.79
N ALA A 24 26.87 4.58 -46.64
CA ALA A 24 27.56 3.31 -46.39
C ALA A 24 28.80 3.63 -45.56
N GLY A 25 28.93 3.08 -44.36
CA GLY A 25 30.16 3.18 -43.57
C GLY A 25 30.00 3.03 -42.08
N ALA A 26 30.53 1.95 -41.52
CA ALA A 26 30.85 1.69 -40.13
C ALA A 26 29.71 1.25 -39.19
N ALA A 27 29.40 -0.05 -39.22
CA ALA A 27 28.78 -0.77 -38.11
C ALA A 27 29.79 -0.90 -36.96
N ALA A 28 29.85 0.06 -36.05
CA ALA A 28 30.38 -0.13 -34.73
C ALA A 28 29.17 -0.51 -33.84
N GLY A 29 29.06 -1.81 -33.52
CA GLY A 29 28.02 -2.35 -32.66
C GLY A 29 28.12 -1.79 -31.25
N SER A 30 27.38 -0.73 -30.97
CA SER A 30 27.05 -0.32 -29.62
C SER A 30 25.94 -1.25 -29.14
N VAL A 31 26.32 -2.34 -28.46
CA VAL A 31 25.41 -3.15 -27.65
C VAL A 31 25.01 -2.26 -26.51
N LEU A 32 23.92 -1.48 -26.68
CA LEU A 32 23.20 -0.90 -25.55
C LEU A 32 22.65 -2.08 -24.74
N PRO A 33 22.95 -2.16 -23.43
CA PRO A 33 22.33 -3.18 -22.61
C PRO A 33 20.82 -2.99 -22.68
N ALA A 34 20.09 -4.03 -23.12
CA ALA A 34 18.65 -4.12 -23.01
C ALA A 34 18.33 -4.20 -21.50
N ALA A 35 18.30 -3.03 -20.87
CA ALA A 35 17.88 -2.90 -19.49
C ALA A 35 16.37 -2.71 -19.47
N SER A 36 15.67 -3.66 -18.84
CA SER A 36 14.43 -3.43 -18.12
C SER A 36 13.09 -3.66 -18.82
N SER A 37 12.88 -4.74 -19.57
CA SER A 37 11.53 -5.27 -19.75
C SER A 37 11.17 -6.40 -18.77
N ILE A 38 12.14 -6.96 -18.06
CA ILE A 38 11.96 -8.13 -17.17
C ILE A 38 11.22 -7.79 -15.86
N ALA A 39 11.25 -6.54 -15.41
CA ALA A 39 10.66 -6.17 -14.12
C ALA A 39 9.13 -6.00 -14.13
N ALA A 40 8.53 -5.70 -15.29
CA ALA A 40 7.07 -5.46 -15.37
C ALA A 40 6.25 -6.77 -15.32
N ASP A 41 6.78 -7.89 -15.85
CA ASP A 41 6.08 -9.18 -15.94
C ASP A 41 6.39 -10.13 -14.77
N ALA A 42 7.34 -9.78 -13.91
CA ALA A 42 7.64 -10.61 -12.74
C ALA A 42 6.44 -10.62 -11.75
N PRO A 43 6.09 -11.79 -11.19
CA PRO A 43 5.04 -11.87 -10.19
C PRO A 43 5.38 -11.02 -8.95
N VAL A 44 4.39 -10.43 -8.32
CA VAL A 44 4.58 -9.71 -7.06
C VAL A 44 5.10 -10.66 -5.98
N ALA A 45 6.05 -10.19 -5.20
CA ALA A 45 6.56 -10.94 -4.06
C ALA A 45 5.44 -11.23 -3.05
N THR A 46 5.54 -12.39 -2.39
CA THR A 46 4.61 -12.79 -1.34
C THR A 46 5.37 -13.18 -0.08
N ARG A 47 4.73 -13.02 1.09
CA ARG A 47 5.26 -13.46 2.39
C ARG A 47 4.25 -14.32 3.12
N PRO A 48 4.69 -15.31 3.89
CA PRO A 48 3.78 -16.14 4.67
C PRO A 48 3.20 -15.36 5.85
N ILE A 49 1.95 -15.63 6.19
CA ILE A 49 1.40 -15.39 7.52
C ILE A 49 2.10 -16.41 8.43
N PRO A 50 2.91 -16.01 9.43
CA PRO A 50 3.84 -16.92 10.09
C PRO A 50 3.19 -18.17 10.69
N ARG A 51 1.97 -18.05 11.24
CA ARG A 51 1.29 -19.16 11.93
C ARG A 51 0.61 -20.17 11.02
N THR A 52 0.23 -19.76 9.81
CA THR A 52 -0.55 -20.63 8.91
C THR A 52 0.21 -20.99 7.65
N GLY A 53 1.27 -20.24 7.31
CA GLY A 53 1.99 -20.40 6.06
C GLY A 53 1.24 -19.86 4.83
N GLU A 54 -0.01 -19.37 4.98
CA GLU A 54 -0.74 -18.75 3.87
C GLU A 54 0.05 -17.55 3.36
N ARG A 55 0.25 -17.48 2.04
CA ARG A 55 1.05 -16.44 1.44
C ARG A 55 0.21 -15.23 1.06
N LEU A 56 0.63 -14.05 1.53
CA LEU A 56 0.05 -12.76 1.14
C LEU A 56 1.00 -12.01 0.22
N PRO A 57 0.50 -11.36 -0.85
CA PRO A 57 1.25 -10.37 -1.59
C PRO A 57 1.74 -9.25 -0.66
N VAL A 58 2.97 -8.78 -0.88
CA VAL A 58 3.61 -7.81 0.03
C VAL A 58 3.08 -6.39 -0.10
N VAL A 59 2.22 -6.12 -1.11
CA VAL A 59 1.52 -4.83 -1.29
C VAL A 59 0.02 -5.09 -1.29
N GLY A 60 -0.73 -4.27 -0.59
CA GLY A 60 -2.19 -4.24 -0.52
C GLY A 60 -2.73 -2.83 -0.74
N LEU A 61 -3.98 -2.61 -0.39
CA LEU A 61 -4.72 -1.35 -0.54
C LEU A 61 -5.28 -0.90 0.81
N GLY A 62 -4.86 0.27 1.30
CA GLY A 62 -5.50 0.97 2.40
C GLY A 62 -6.61 1.89 1.88
N THR A 63 -7.74 1.98 2.60
CA THR A 63 -8.91 2.73 2.15
C THR A 63 -9.20 4.00 2.94
N ALA A 64 -8.49 4.25 4.03
CA ALA A 64 -8.68 5.43 4.86
C ALA A 64 -8.60 6.73 4.03
N ILE A 65 -9.59 7.60 4.18
CA ILE A 65 -9.75 8.89 3.47
C ILE A 65 -10.09 8.72 1.98
N ILE A 66 -9.34 7.91 1.25
CA ILE A 66 -9.43 7.82 -0.23
C ILE A 66 -10.65 7.04 -0.73
N PHE A 67 -11.26 6.20 0.10
CA PHE A 67 -12.54 5.53 -0.18
C PHE A 67 -13.74 6.16 0.58
N ASP A 68 -13.53 7.22 1.33
CA ASP A 68 -14.62 8.02 1.90
C ASP A 68 -15.17 8.99 0.83
N ILE A 69 -15.86 8.45 -0.14
CA ILE A 69 -16.31 9.17 -1.34
C ILE A 69 -17.84 9.14 -1.53
N GLY A 70 -18.57 8.49 -0.63
CA GLY A 70 -20.04 8.42 -0.70
C GLY A 70 -20.53 7.86 -2.03
N GLU A 71 -21.49 8.56 -2.65
CA GLU A 71 -22.13 8.18 -3.91
C GLU A 71 -21.50 8.88 -5.14
N ASP A 72 -20.30 9.45 -5.03
CA ASP A 72 -19.58 10.11 -6.13
C ASP A 72 -19.26 9.10 -7.24
N ALA A 73 -20.09 9.04 -8.27
CA ALA A 73 -20.01 8.03 -9.32
C ALA A 73 -18.68 8.05 -10.09
N PRO A 74 -18.11 9.21 -10.50
CA PRO A 74 -16.77 9.27 -11.09
C PRO A 74 -15.68 8.65 -10.20
N LYS A 75 -15.65 9.00 -8.91
CA LYS A 75 -14.67 8.45 -7.98
C LYS A 75 -14.89 6.96 -7.74
N ARG A 76 -16.14 6.50 -7.62
CA ARG A 76 -16.45 5.06 -7.52
C ARG A 76 -15.94 4.27 -8.72
N ALA A 77 -16.11 4.79 -9.94
CA ALA A 77 -15.58 4.17 -11.14
C ALA A 77 -14.03 4.08 -11.09
N GLU A 78 -13.36 5.15 -10.69
CA GLU A 78 -11.90 5.17 -10.53
C GLU A 78 -11.44 4.17 -9.46
N ARG A 79 -12.10 4.09 -8.28
CA ARG A 79 -11.78 3.10 -7.23
C ARG A 79 -12.04 1.67 -7.69
N THR A 80 -13.04 1.45 -8.56
CA THR A 80 -13.26 0.14 -9.19
C THR A 80 -12.04 -0.27 -10.01
N GLU A 81 -11.49 0.63 -10.81
CA GLU A 81 -10.29 0.35 -11.61
C GLU A 81 -9.05 0.17 -10.74
N VAL A 82 -8.91 0.88 -9.61
CA VAL A 82 -7.85 0.62 -8.62
C VAL A 82 -7.91 -0.82 -8.10
N ILE A 83 -9.10 -1.30 -7.71
CA ILE A 83 -9.28 -2.69 -7.22
C ILE A 83 -8.97 -3.71 -8.33
N LYS A 84 -9.45 -3.50 -9.54
CA LYS A 84 -9.15 -4.37 -10.69
C LYS A 84 -7.66 -4.41 -11.00
N THR A 85 -6.99 -3.25 -11.02
CA THR A 85 -5.55 -3.11 -11.23
C THR A 85 -4.75 -3.84 -10.14
N MET A 86 -5.16 -3.70 -8.88
CA MET A 86 -4.57 -4.41 -7.75
C MET A 86 -4.60 -5.93 -7.97
N LEU A 87 -5.79 -6.46 -8.29
CA LEU A 87 -5.98 -7.90 -8.51
C LEU A 87 -5.25 -8.41 -9.75
N ALA A 88 -5.31 -7.68 -10.86
CA ALA A 88 -4.59 -8.02 -12.09
C ALA A 88 -3.07 -8.04 -11.88
N GLY A 89 -2.55 -7.15 -11.03
CA GLY A 89 -1.15 -7.12 -10.65
C GLY A 89 -0.73 -8.15 -9.60
N GLY A 90 -1.65 -9.00 -9.13
CA GLY A 90 -1.36 -10.11 -8.21
C GLY A 90 -1.47 -9.77 -6.72
N ALA A 91 -1.88 -8.56 -6.35
CA ALA A 91 -2.20 -8.20 -4.97
C ALA A 91 -3.67 -8.50 -4.65
N ARG A 92 -4.02 -8.69 -3.36
CA ARG A 92 -5.38 -9.05 -2.98
C ARG A 92 -5.86 -8.49 -1.63
N LEU A 93 -5.02 -7.89 -0.81
CA LEU A 93 -5.41 -7.39 0.50
C LEU A 93 -6.03 -5.98 0.38
N ILE A 94 -7.24 -5.81 0.90
CA ILE A 94 -7.91 -4.52 1.10
C ILE A 94 -8.14 -4.33 2.60
N ASP A 95 -7.64 -3.22 3.16
CA ASP A 95 -7.82 -2.84 4.56
C ASP A 95 -8.76 -1.63 4.68
N THR A 96 -9.81 -1.78 5.48
CA THR A 96 -10.80 -0.74 5.78
C THR A 96 -11.10 -0.67 7.27
N ALA A 97 -12.04 0.20 7.67
CA ALA A 97 -12.52 0.29 9.05
C ALA A 97 -13.88 1.02 9.13
N PRO A 98 -14.70 0.77 10.19
CA PRO A 98 -15.95 1.50 10.43
C PRO A 98 -15.76 3.02 10.57
N SER A 99 -14.61 3.45 11.09
CA SER A 99 -14.29 4.86 11.30
C SER A 99 -13.80 5.61 10.06
N TYR A 100 -13.75 4.95 8.89
CA TYR A 100 -13.29 5.55 7.64
C TYR A 100 -14.45 6.12 6.80
N GLY A 101 -15.44 6.74 7.46
CA GLY A 101 -16.60 7.33 6.81
C GLY A 101 -17.40 6.30 6.01
N THR A 102 -17.54 6.52 4.72
CA THR A 102 -18.28 5.64 3.80
C THR A 102 -17.45 4.50 3.21
N ALA A 103 -16.15 4.37 3.58
CA ALA A 103 -15.22 3.46 2.92
C ALA A 103 -15.66 1.99 2.93
N GLU A 104 -16.21 1.47 4.05
CA GLU A 104 -16.73 0.10 4.10
C GLU A 104 -17.89 -0.11 3.12
N THR A 105 -18.82 0.84 3.05
CA THR A 105 -19.96 0.78 2.10
C THR A 105 -19.46 0.81 0.66
N VAL A 106 -18.55 1.74 0.35
CA VAL A 106 -17.96 1.85 -1.00
C VAL A 106 -17.24 0.56 -1.39
N VAL A 107 -16.38 0.01 -0.53
CA VAL A 107 -15.70 -1.27 -0.81
C VAL A 107 -16.71 -2.39 -1.02
N GLY A 108 -17.73 -2.52 -0.15
CA GLY A 108 -18.76 -3.53 -0.26
C GLY A 108 -19.54 -3.44 -1.57
N ASP A 109 -19.98 -2.23 -1.94
CA ASP A 109 -20.71 -1.98 -3.18
C ASP A 109 -19.88 -2.32 -4.41
N LEU A 110 -18.61 -1.87 -4.47
CA LEU A 110 -17.73 -2.10 -5.61
C LEU A 110 -17.40 -3.59 -5.78
N LEU A 111 -17.12 -4.29 -4.68
CA LEU A 111 -16.85 -5.74 -4.73
C LEU A 111 -18.09 -6.54 -5.14
N ALA A 112 -19.28 -6.17 -4.65
CA ALA A 112 -20.53 -6.82 -5.03
C ALA A 112 -20.88 -6.56 -6.51
N ALA A 113 -20.78 -5.31 -6.97
CA ALA A 113 -21.08 -4.95 -8.36
C ALA A 113 -20.14 -5.61 -9.38
N THR A 114 -18.91 -5.94 -8.98
CA THR A 114 -17.90 -6.55 -9.85
C THR A 114 -17.75 -8.06 -9.67
N GLY A 115 -18.39 -8.66 -8.67
CA GLY A 115 -18.22 -10.09 -8.34
C GLY A 115 -16.80 -10.44 -7.87
N LEU A 116 -16.05 -9.49 -7.30
CA LEU A 116 -14.65 -9.67 -6.95
C LEU A 116 -14.42 -10.03 -5.47
N ARG A 117 -15.46 -10.19 -4.65
CA ARG A 117 -15.33 -10.44 -3.22
C ARG A 117 -14.43 -11.64 -2.89
N ASP A 118 -14.59 -12.75 -3.59
CA ASP A 118 -13.85 -13.99 -3.32
C ASP A 118 -12.36 -13.94 -3.75
N LYS A 119 -11.99 -12.94 -4.53
CA LYS A 119 -10.59 -12.71 -4.94
C LYS A 119 -9.82 -11.84 -3.96
N VAL A 120 -10.50 -11.20 -3.00
CA VAL A 120 -9.94 -10.23 -2.07
C VAL A 120 -9.72 -10.86 -0.70
N PHE A 121 -8.55 -10.63 -0.12
CA PHE A 121 -8.32 -10.77 1.32
C PHE A 121 -8.81 -9.48 1.99
N LEU A 122 -9.99 -9.53 2.61
CA LEU A 122 -10.69 -8.38 3.16
C LEU A 122 -10.41 -8.23 4.66
N ALA A 123 -9.85 -7.10 5.04
CA ALA A 123 -9.57 -6.73 6.43
C ALA A 123 -10.42 -5.54 6.86
N THR A 124 -11.04 -5.64 8.04
CA THR A 124 -11.68 -4.51 8.71
C THR A 124 -11.33 -4.46 10.20
N LYS A 125 -11.94 -3.55 10.94
CA LYS A 125 -11.60 -3.28 12.33
C LYS A 125 -12.84 -3.17 13.19
N VAL A 126 -12.63 -3.24 14.52
CA VAL A 126 -13.66 -2.98 15.52
C VAL A 126 -13.06 -2.26 16.71
N ARG A 127 -13.81 -1.36 17.33
CA ARG A 127 -13.45 -0.77 18.62
C ARG A 127 -14.05 -1.63 19.73
N VAL A 128 -13.21 -2.12 20.62
CA VAL A 128 -13.67 -2.89 21.78
C VAL A 128 -13.99 -1.90 22.90
N ALA A 129 -15.27 -1.61 23.09
CA ALA A 129 -15.75 -0.81 24.24
C ALA A 129 -16.40 -1.71 25.28
N ASN A 130 -17.47 -2.43 24.89
CA ASN A 130 -18.08 -3.52 25.61
C ASN A 130 -18.56 -4.55 24.58
N ARG A 131 -18.90 -5.75 25.04
CA ARG A 131 -19.25 -6.88 24.15
C ARG A 131 -20.40 -6.54 23.21
N GLU A 132 -21.47 -5.92 23.71
CA GLU A 132 -22.67 -5.61 22.92
C GLU A 132 -22.36 -4.62 21.80
N ASN A 133 -21.71 -3.51 22.13
CA ASN A 133 -21.33 -2.49 21.15
C ASN A 133 -20.34 -3.03 20.12
N SER A 134 -19.38 -3.86 20.54
CA SER A 134 -18.44 -4.49 19.62
C SER A 134 -19.14 -5.41 18.62
N LEU A 135 -20.08 -6.25 19.10
CA LEU A 135 -20.89 -7.12 18.24
C LEU A 135 -21.77 -6.30 17.26
N ALA A 136 -22.37 -5.22 17.75
CA ALA A 136 -23.19 -4.34 16.91
C ALA A 136 -22.35 -3.69 15.80
N GLU A 137 -21.17 -3.16 16.11
CA GLU A 137 -20.25 -2.54 15.14
C GLU A 137 -19.77 -3.57 14.10
N MET A 138 -19.36 -4.77 14.55
CA MET A 138 -18.90 -5.86 13.68
C MET A 138 -20.00 -6.32 12.71
N ASN A 139 -21.23 -6.53 13.22
CA ASN A 139 -22.39 -6.87 12.37
C ASN A 139 -22.72 -5.75 11.38
N GLN A 140 -22.57 -4.49 11.77
CA GLN A 140 -22.76 -3.36 10.86
C GLN A 140 -21.70 -3.32 9.77
N SER A 141 -20.44 -3.63 10.09
CA SER A 141 -19.35 -3.73 9.10
C SER A 141 -19.65 -4.81 8.06
N LEU A 142 -20.11 -6.00 8.45
CA LEU A 142 -20.49 -7.04 7.50
C LEU A 142 -21.62 -6.58 6.55
N ARG A 143 -22.63 -5.88 7.07
CA ARG A 143 -23.70 -5.31 6.23
C ARG A 143 -23.18 -4.28 5.22
N ARG A 144 -22.30 -3.34 5.65
CA ARG A 144 -21.69 -2.33 4.78
C ARG A 144 -20.81 -2.99 3.71
N LEU A 145 -20.02 -3.97 4.10
CA LEU A 145 -19.14 -4.73 3.22
C LEU A 145 -19.86 -5.76 2.34
N ARG A 146 -21.19 -5.91 2.50
CA ARG A 146 -22.04 -6.88 1.77
C ARG A 146 -21.48 -8.29 1.77
N THR A 147 -21.05 -8.75 2.93
CA THR A 147 -20.47 -10.08 3.14
C THR A 147 -20.88 -10.64 4.49
N ASP A 148 -20.85 -11.94 4.65
CA ASP A 148 -21.09 -12.65 5.91
C ASP A 148 -19.80 -12.91 6.71
N LYS A 149 -18.64 -12.71 6.08
CA LYS A 149 -17.32 -12.92 6.69
C LYS A 149 -16.25 -12.00 6.11
N VAL A 150 -15.23 -11.72 6.92
CA VAL A 150 -13.99 -11.07 6.52
C VAL A 150 -12.80 -12.02 6.70
N ASP A 151 -11.68 -11.73 6.07
CA ASP A 151 -10.47 -12.54 6.26
C ASP A 151 -9.73 -12.14 7.53
N LEU A 152 -9.70 -10.85 7.86
CA LEU A 152 -9.02 -10.33 9.04
C LEU A 152 -9.91 -9.31 9.77
N LEU A 153 -10.15 -9.55 11.05
CA LEU A 153 -10.78 -8.60 11.96
C LEU A 153 -9.76 -8.09 12.98
N GLN A 154 -9.62 -6.77 13.10
CA GLN A 154 -8.59 -6.16 13.93
C GLN A 154 -9.21 -5.28 15.02
N LEU A 155 -8.68 -5.37 16.25
CA LEU A 155 -8.92 -4.34 17.24
C LEU A 155 -8.37 -3.01 16.76
N HIS A 156 -9.21 -1.98 16.67
CA HIS A 156 -8.86 -0.67 16.15
C HIS A 156 -8.30 0.25 17.25
N ASN A 157 -6.98 0.41 17.27
CA ASN A 157 -6.23 1.19 18.25
C ASN A 157 -6.28 0.61 19.67
N VAL A 158 -5.23 -0.11 20.02
CA VAL A 158 -5.02 -0.56 21.41
C VAL A 158 -4.90 0.66 22.33
N GLU A 159 -5.93 0.92 23.12
CA GLU A 159 -5.97 2.07 24.03
C GLU A 159 -5.66 1.67 25.47
N ASP A 160 -5.93 0.41 25.85
CA ASP A 160 -5.70 -0.14 27.18
C ASP A 160 -4.85 -1.41 27.11
N VAL A 161 -3.91 -1.54 28.08
CA VAL A 161 -3.12 -2.77 28.24
C VAL A 161 -3.97 -3.97 28.70
N GLN A 162 -5.12 -3.71 29.32
CA GLN A 162 -6.08 -4.75 29.73
C GLN A 162 -7.00 -5.17 28.56
N THR A 163 -6.81 -4.61 27.37
CA THR A 163 -7.59 -4.99 26.18
C THR A 163 -7.60 -6.49 25.98
N ASP A 164 -8.79 -7.04 25.79
CA ASP A 164 -9.13 -8.44 25.66
C ASP A 164 -9.67 -8.71 24.25
N LEU A 165 -9.19 -9.74 23.62
CA LEU A 165 -9.58 -10.12 22.26
C LEU A 165 -10.65 -11.23 22.21
N ARG A 166 -11.26 -11.62 23.35
CA ARG A 166 -12.24 -12.73 23.39
C ARG A 166 -13.40 -12.56 22.40
N VAL A 167 -13.92 -11.33 22.24
CA VAL A 167 -15.02 -11.07 21.29
C VAL A 167 -14.58 -11.35 19.85
N LEU A 168 -13.33 -11.01 19.48
CA LEU A 168 -12.78 -11.31 18.16
C LEU A 168 -12.55 -12.81 17.99
N GLN A 169 -12.08 -13.49 19.05
CA GLN A 169 -11.89 -14.94 19.07
C GLN A 169 -13.21 -15.68 18.89
N GLU A 170 -14.27 -15.26 19.58
CA GLU A 170 -15.62 -15.81 19.39
C GLU A 170 -16.09 -15.71 17.93
N TRP A 171 -15.81 -14.61 17.26
CA TRP A 171 -16.14 -14.42 15.85
C TRP A 171 -15.32 -15.32 14.92
N ARG A 172 -14.06 -15.51 15.23
CA ARG A 172 -13.22 -16.48 14.51
C ARG A 172 -13.77 -17.90 14.66
N ASP A 173 -14.14 -18.29 15.88
CA ASP A 173 -14.68 -19.62 16.18
C ASP A 173 -16.05 -19.87 15.49
N GLN A 174 -16.79 -18.78 15.23
CA GLN A 174 -18.04 -18.79 14.44
C GLN A 174 -17.78 -18.79 12.91
N GLY A 175 -16.53 -18.73 12.46
CA GLY A 175 -16.17 -18.65 11.04
C GLY A 175 -16.46 -17.30 10.37
N ARG A 176 -16.76 -16.25 11.14
CA ARG A 176 -17.04 -14.91 10.63
C ARG A 176 -15.78 -14.10 10.31
N THR A 177 -14.65 -14.51 10.86
CA THR A 177 -13.32 -14.04 10.46
C THR A 177 -12.35 -15.22 10.45
N ARG A 178 -11.31 -15.16 9.63
CA ARG A 178 -10.28 -16.19 9.56
C ARG A 178 -9.12 -15.90 10.50
N TYR A 179 -8.80 -14.62 10.63
CA TYR A 179 -7.69 -14.09 11.42
C TYR A 179 -8.16 -12.96 12.32
N ILE A 180 -7.48 -12.80 13.45
CA ILE A 180 -7.65 -11.65 14.33
C ILE A 180 -6.34 -10.87 14.46
N GLY A 181 -6.45 -9.56 14.68
CA GLY A 181 -5.31 -8.67 14.79
C GLY A 181 -5.52 -7.53 15.77
N ILE A 182 -4.44 -6.81 16.01
CA ILE A 182 -4.46 -5.54 16.74
C ILE A 182 -3.83 -4.43 15.91
N THR A 183 -4.25 -3.18 16.12
CA THR A 183 -3.67 -2.06 15.39
C THR A 183 -3.34 -0.89 16.30
N HIS A 184 -2.36 -0.09 15.89
CA HIS A 184 -2.21 1.29 16.31
C HIS A 184 -1.40 2.08 15.27
N PHE A 185 -1.72 3.39 15.14
CA PHE A 185 -1.08 4.25 14.14
C PHE A 185 -0.16 5.33 14.73
N ARG A 186 0.11 5.31 16.05
CA ARG A 186 0.97 6.28 16.75
C ARG A 186 2.07 5.56 17.52
N ALA A 187 3.31 5.99 17.34
CA ALA A 187 4.48 5.44 18.05
C ALA A 187 4.35 5.54 19.58
N GLY A 188 3.76 6.61 20.12
CA GLY A 188 3.54 6.77 21.57
C GLY A 188 2.66 5.72 22.23
N ALA A 189 1.98 4.84 21.46
CA ALA A 189 1.23 3.71 22.00
C ALA A 189 1.99 2.37 21.96
N TYR A 190 3.20 2.35 21.44
CA TYR A 190 3.93 1.09 21.16
C TYR A 190 4.19 0.24 22.39
N ASP A 191 4.37 0.85 23.57
CA ASP A 191 4.54 0.09 24.82
C ASP A 191 3.28 -0.71 25.15
N ARG A 192 2.11 -0.08 25.07
CA ARG A 192 0.82 -0.77 25.27
C ARG A 192 0.59 -1.85 24.24
N VAL A 193 0.84 -1.54 22.96
CA VAL A 193 0.73 -2.50 21.87
C VAL A 193 1.63 -3.71 22.11
N ALA A 194 2.86 -3.50 22.59
CA ALA A 194 3.79 -4.58 22.89
C ALA A 194 3.28 -5.49 24.02
N GLU A 195 2.70 -4.92 25.08
CA GLU A 195 2.13 -5.72 26.18
C GLU A 195 0.93 -6.58 25.71
N VAL A 196 0.01 -5.99 24.93
CA VAL A 196 -1.11 -6.74 24.35
C VAL A 196 -0.61 -7.79 23.36
N LEU A 197 0.35 -7.45 22.51
CA LEU A 197 0.94 -8.39 21.53
C LEU A 197 1.55 -9.62 22.21
N LYS A 198 2.28 -9.43 23.30
CA LYS A 198 2.89 -10.53 24.07
C LYS A 198 1.84 -11.44 24.72
N ARG A 199 0.80 -10.85 25.29
CA ARG A 199 -0.23 -11.57 26.03
C ARG A 199 -1.20 -12.31 25.10
N GLU A 200 -1.76 -11.58 24.14
CA GLU A 200 -2.85 -12.08 23.29
C GLU A 200 -2.35 -12.88 22.08
N LYS A 201 -1.13 -12.58 21.63
CA LYS A 201 -0.47 -13.22 20.47
C LYS A 201 -1.42 -13.32 19.25
N PRO A 202 -2.00 -12.23 18.76
CA PRO A 202 -2.85 -12.24 17.58
C PRO A 202 -2.06 -12.65 16.33
N GLU A 203 -2.76 -13.08 15.27
CA GLU A 203 -2.13 -13.45 14.01
C GLU A 203 -1.58 -12.22 13.26
N PHE A 204 -2.17 -11.03 13.47
CA PHE A 204 -1.78 -9.80 12.79
C PHE A 204 -1.54 -8.63 13.76
N LEU A 205 -0.53 -7.85 13.43
CA LEU A 205 -0.25 -6.53 13.98
C LEU A 205 -0.25 -5.51 12.84
N GLN A 206 -1.08 -4.48 12.94
CA GLN A 206 -1.01 -3.35 12.01
C GLN A 206 -0.45 -2.12 12.72
N LEU A 207 0.60 -1.52 12.17
CA LEU A 207 1.28 -0.38 12.77
C LEU A 207 1.75 0.63 11.72
N ASN A 208 1.99 1.89 12.15
CA ASN A 208 2.65 2.87 11.30
C ASN A 208 4.15 2.57 11.21
N TYR A 209 4.65 2.64 9.98
CA TYR A 209 6.07 2.52 9.72
C TYR A 209 6.38 3.14 8.36
N SER A 210 7.39 4.00 8.32
CA SER A 210 7.83 4.67 7.11
C SER A 210 9.32 4.99 7.18
N LEU A 211 9.92 5.43 6.08
CA LEU A 211 11.31 5.87 6.07
C LEU A 211 11.56 7.07 7.03
N ALA A 212 10.52 7.89 7.28
CA ALA A 212 10.59 9.01 8.23
C ALA A 212 10.26 8.60 9.68
N GLU A 213 9.44 7.59 9.90
CA GLU A 213 8.97 7.14 11.22
C GLU A 213 9.39 5.68 11.42
N ARG A 214 10.53 5.46 12.10
CA ARG A 214 11.20 4.16 12.22
C ARG A 214 11.13 3.53 13.63
N ASP A 215 10.37 4.12 14.55
CA ASP A 215 10.27 3.65 15.94
C ASP A 215 9.87 2.17 16.06
N ALA A 216 9.10 1.66 15.10
CA ALA A 216 8.70 0.26 15.05
C ALA A 216 9.87 -0.72 14.96
N GLU A 217 11.01 -0.32 14.37
CA GLU A 217 12.21 -1.15 14.23
C GLU A 217 12.85 -1.49 15.57
N GLN A 218 12.67 -0.63 16.56
CA GLN A 218 13.33 -0.79 17.87
C GLN A 218 12.68 -1.88 18.72
N ARG A 219 11.37 -2.09 18.61
CA ARG A 219 10.64 -2.99 19.50
C ARG A 219 9.53 -3.81 18.83
N LEU A 220 8.60 -3.19 18.12
CA LEU A 220 7.40 -3.90 17.66
C LEU A 220 7.69 -4.86 16.50
N LEU A 221 8.57 -4.52 15.57
CA LEU A 221 8.92 -5.41 14.47
C LEU A 221 9.69 -6.65 14.95
N PRO A 222 10.74 -6.53 15.83
CA PRO A 222 11.36 -7.69 16.45
C PRO A 222 10.36 -8.55 17.25
N LEU A 223 9.53 -7.93 18.09
CA LEU A 223 8.54 -8.66 18.89
C LEU A 223 7.51 -9.39 18.02
N ALA A 224 7.06 -8.80 16.91
CA ALA A 224 6.16 -9.46 15.98
C ALA A 224 6.80 -10.70 15.33
N ALA A 225 8.09 -10.62 14.98
CA ALA A 225 8.85 -11.77 14.49
C ALA A 225 8.96 -12.88 15.56
N ASP A 226 9.30 -12.53 16.81
CA ASP A 226 9.44 -13.47 17.92
C ASP A 226 8.10 -14.15 18.28
N THR A 227 6.98 -13.45 18.13
CA THR A 227 5.63 -13.99 18.43
C THR A 227 4.98 -14.70 17.25
N GLY A 228 5.63 -14.71 16.08
CA GLY A 228 5.06 -15.28 14.86
C GLY A 228 3.81 -14.52 14.39
N THR A 229 3.84 -13.19 14.48
CA THR A 229 2.75 -12.29 14.12
C THR A 229 3.04 -11.61 12.78
N ALA A 230 2.10 -11.68 11.83
CA ALA A 230 2.20 -10.99 10.55
C ALA A 230 2.06 -9.48 10.73
N VAL A 231 2.87 -8.68 10.03
CA VAL A 231 2.84 -7.22 10.15
C VAL A 231 2.26 -6.58 8.90
N LEU A 232 1.19 -5.80 9.08
CA LEU A 232 0.65 -4.86 8.10
C LEU A 232 1.17 -3.46 8.41
N VAL A 233 1.77 -2.80 7.41
CA VAL A 233 2.28 -1.43 7.56
C VAL A 233 1.26 -0.43 7.03
N ASN A 234 0.67 0.36 7.92
CA ASN A 234 -0.12 1.53 7.54
C ASN A 234 0.77 2.78 7.46
N LEU A 235 0.23 3.86 6.88
CA LEU A 235 0.92 5.15 6.70
C LEU A 235 2.32 5.06 6.06
N PRO A 236 2.57 4.18 5.07
CA PRO A 236 3.90 3.95 4.51
C PRO A 236 4.54 5.22 3.90
N PHE A 237 3.70 6.21 3.56
CA PHE A 237 4.11 7.51 3.02
C PHE A 237 3.95 8.68 4.01
N GLY A 238 3.71 8.41 5.30
CA GLY A 238 3.53 9.43 6.33
C GLY A 238 2.41 10.43 6.00
N ARG A 239 1.28 9.97 5.46
CA ARG A 239 0.17 10.82 4.96
C ARG A 239 0.62 11.84 3.90
N GLY A 240 1.50 11.46 3.01
CA GLY A 240 2.03 12.32 1.95
C GLY A 240 3.20 13.20 2.34
N LYS A 241 3.63 13.22 3.61
CA LYS A 241 4.80 14.00 4.06
C LYS A 241 6.07 13.63 3.31
N LEU A 242 6.29 12.32 3.04
CA LEU A 242 7.45 11.87 2.30
C LEU A 242 7.48 12.46 0.88
N PHE A 243 6.36 12.45 0.18
CA PHE A 243 6.27 13.05 -1.16
C PHE A 243 6.45 14.57 -1.13
N SER A 244 5.95 15.25 -0.09
CA SER A 244 6.16 16.69 0.07
C SER A 244 7.63 17.06 0.22
N ALA A 245 8.40 16.26 0.97
CA ALA A 245 9.84 16.48 1.19
C ALA A 245 10.69 16.26 -0.08
N VAL A 246 10.24 15.41 -0.99
CA VAL A 246 10.96 15.10 -2.24
C VAL A 246 10.38 15.80 -3.47
N ARG A 247 9.45 16.72 -3.29
CA ARG A 247 8.82 17.44 -4.39
C ARG A 247 9.87 18.17 -5.24
N GLY A 248 9.87 17.92 -6.54
CA GLY A 248 10.83 18.49 -7.48
C GLY A 248 12.25 17.90 -7.40
N LYS A 249 12.48 16.90 -6.55
CA LYS A 249 13.77 16.22 -6.48
C LYS A 249 13.75 14.95 -7.33
N ALA A 250 14.81 14.71 -8.09
CA ALA A 250 15.04 13.44 -8.76
C ALA A 250 15.40 12.34 -7.76
N LEU A 251 15.10 11.09 -8.10
CA LEU A 251 15.62 9.94 -7.36
C LEU A 251 17.17 9.99 -7.34
N PRO A 252 17.82 9.56 -6.25
CA PRO A 252 19.25 9.42 -6.23
C PRO A 252 19.69 8.40 -7.30
N PRO A 253 20.82 8.61 -8.01
CA PRO A 253 21.25 7.72 -9.09
C PRO A 253 21.32 6.26 -8.70
N TRP A 254 21.67 5.98 -7.45
CA TRP A 254 21.76 4.62 -6.91
C TRP A 254 20.38 3.97 -6.61
N ALA A 255 19.25 4.66 -6.80
CA ALA A 255 17.93 4.04 -6.72
C ALA A 255 17.76 2.91 -7.75
N SER A 256 18.52 2.94 -8.83
CA SER A 256 18.60 1.85 -9.82
C SER A 256 19.14 0.53 -9.23
N GLU A 257 19.93 0.57 -8.15
CA GLU A 257 20.38 -0.62 -7.43
C GLU A 257 19.21 -1.38 -6.77
N LEU A 258 18.08 -0.70 -6.56
CA LEU A 258 16.83 -1.23 -6.01
C LEU A 258 15.78 -1.53 -7.08
N ASP A 259 16.07 -1.33 -8.36
CA ASP A 259 15.07 -1.31 -9.44
C ASP A 259 13.90 -0.36 -9.13
N ALA A 260 14.15 0.73 -8.41
CA ALA A 260 13.14 1.74 -8.08
C ALA A 260 13.10 2.83 -9.15
N THR A 261 11.92 3.03 -9.75
CA THR A 261 11.70 4.00 -10.82
C THR A 261 10.89 5.21 -10.35
N SER A 262 10.38 5.20 -9.12
CA SER A 262 9.62 6.28 -8.50
C SER A 262 9.96 6.43 -7.01
N TRP A 263 9.63 7.59 -6.45
CA TRP A 263 9.72 7.81 -5.02
C TRP A 263 8.79 6.87 -4.23
N GLY A 264 7.62 6.54 -4.77
CA GLY A 264 6.70 5.57 -4.17
C GLY A 264 7.36 4.21 -4.00
N GLN A 265 7.97 3.69 -5.08
CA GLN A 265 8.71 2.43 -5.04
C GLN A 265 9.91 2.50 -4.09
N PHE A 266 10.68 3.58 -4.12
CA PHE A 266 11.81 3.80 -3.22
C PHE A 266 11.39 3.67 -1.75
N PHE A 267 10.35 4.37 -1.34
CA PHE A 267 9.84 4.34 0.03
C PHE A 267 9.29 2.96 0.42
N LEU A 268 8.50 2.33 -0.44
CA LEU A 268 7.93 1.02 -0.13
C LEU A 268 8.99 -0.08 -0.06
N LYS A 269 10.01 -0.06 -0.93
CA LYS A 269 11.11 -1.04 -0.90
C LYS A 269 11.91 -0.97 0.40
N TYR A 270 12.09 0.21 0.99
CA TYR A 270 12.69 0.34 2.32
C TYR A 270 11.92 -0.46 3.38
N LEU A 271 10.59 -0.36 3.38
CA LEU A 271 9.72 -1.08 4.32
C LEU A 271 9.72 -2.58 4.04
N LEU A 272 9.58 -2.96 2.78
CA LEU A 272 9.54 -4.34 2.33
C LEU A 272 10.87 -5.07 2.55
N ALA A 273 11.98 -4.36 2.65
CA ALA A 273 13.27 -4.97 2.99
C ALA A 273 13.35 -5.42 4.45
N HIS A 274 12.47 -4.93 5.35
CA HIS A 274 12.46 -5.41 6.73
C HIS A 274 11.81 -6.81 6.80
N PRO A 275 12.50 -7.85 7.36
CA PRO A 275 12.02 -9.23 7.30
C PRO A 275 10.70 -9.47 8.05
N ALA A 276 10.41 -8.70 9.11
CA ALA A 276 9.17 -8.82 9.87
C ALA A 276 7.94 -8.20 9.16
N VAL A 277 8.12 -7.37 8.13
CA VAL A 277 6.99 -6.76 7.40
C VAL A 277 6.37 -7.79 6.46
N THR A 278 5.08 -8.07 6.63
CA THR A 278 4.34 -9.00 5.76
C THR A 278 3.76 -8.29 4.55
N CYS A 279 3.07 -7.16 4.76
CA CYS A 279 2.44 -6.40 3.68
C CYS A 279 2.39 -4.91 4.03
N VAL A 280 2.60 -4.05 3.03
CA VAL A 280 2.35 -2.60 3.12
C VAL A 280 1.00 -2.27 2.50
N ILE A 281 0.25 -1.33 3.11
CA ILE A 281 -1.10 -0.96 2.67
C ILE A 281 -1.20 0.55 2.35
N PRO A 282 -0.52 1.01 1.28
CA PRO A 282 -0.64 2.41 0.86
C PRO A 282 -2.08 2.76 0.48
N GLY A 283 -2.52 3.95 0.89
CA GLY A 283 -3.75 4.54 0.37
C GLY A 283 -3.54 4.91 -1.10
N THR A 284 -4.41 4.40 -1.99
CA THR A 284 -4.25 4.53 -3.43
C THR A 284 -5.58 4.87 -4.08
N ASP A 285 -5.64 5.99 -4.76
CA ASP A 285 -6.87 6.53 -5.36
C ASP A 285 -6.91 6.42 -6.88
N LYS A 286 -5.79 6.14 -7.54
CA LYS A 286 -5.70 6.03 -8.99
C LYS A 286 -5.06 4.73 -9.44
N PRO A 287 -5.50 4.15 -10.58
CA PRO A 287 -4.93 2.91 -11.12
C PRO A 287 -3.42 3.00 -11.37
N GLU A 288 -2.93 4.12 -11.91
CA GLU A 288 -1.51 4.33 -12.17
C GLU A 288 -0.65 4.32 -10.89
N TYR A 289 -1.18 4.84 -9.77
CA TYR A 289 -0.48 4.76 -8.49
C TYR A 289 -0.51 3.33 -7.92
N MET A 290 -1.55 2.55 -8.21
CA MET A 290 -1.56 1.14 -7.84
C MET A 290 -0.52 0.36 -8.64
N VAL A 291 -0.38 0.60 -9.94
CA VAL A 291 0.69 0.01 -10.77
C VAL A 291 2.07 0.36 -10.20
N ASP A 292 2.29 1.63 -9.85
CA ASP A 292 3.54 2.09 -9.26
C ASP A 292 3.84 1.40 -7.92
N ASN A 293 2.86 1.34 -7.01
CA ASN A 293 3.01 0.67 -5.72
C ASN A 293 3.33 -0.83 -5.89
N LEU A 294 2.71 -1.51 -6.85
CA LEU A 294 2.98 -2.91 -7.17
C LEU A 294 4.40 -3.11 -7.74
N GLY A 295 4.97 -2.09 -8.38
CA GLY A 295 6.37 -2.08 -8.81
C GLY A 295 7.35 -2.27 -7.64
N ALA A 296 7.01 -1.79 -6.44
CA ALA A 296 7.82 -2.02 -5.23
C ALA A 296 7.88 -3.50 -4.79
N ALA A 297 6.89 -4.30 -5.17
CA ALA A 297 6.83 -5.73 -4.88
C ALA A 297 7.64 -6.59 -5.87
N ARG A 298 8.36 -5.98 -6.80
CA ARG A 298 9.15 -6.65 -7.85
C ARG A 298 10.60 -6.22 -7.79
N GLY A 299 11.48 -7.07 -8.38
CA GLY A 299 12.90 -6.77 -8.44
C GLY A 299 13.59 -6.79 -7.08
N ARG A 300 14.73 -6.10 -6.99
CA ARG A 300 15.64 -6.14 -5.84
C ARG A 300 15.09 -5.32 -4.66
N LEU A 301 15.26 -5.86 -3.47
CA LEU A 301 15.05 -5.12 -2.21
C LEU A 301 16.42 -4.69 -1.64
N PRO A 302 16.48 -3.57 -0.90
CA PRO A 302 17.73 -3.13 -0.28
C PRO A 302 18.19 -4.13 0.80
N ASP A 303 19.48 -4.42 0.80
CA ASP A 303 20.14 -5.07 1.91
C ASP A 303 20.32 -4.10 3.11
N ALA A 304 20.95 -4.57 4.18
CA ALA A 304 21.15 -3.76 5.39
C ALA A 304 22.03 -2.51 5.11
N ALA A 305 23.03 -2.59 4.24
CA ALA A 305 23.90 -1.47 3.90
C ALA A 305 23.12 -0.41 3.11
N LEU A 306 22.37 -0.84 2.12
CA LEU A 306 21.57 0.03 1.27
C LEU A 306 20.40 0.65 2.04
N ARG A 307 19.77 -0.09 2.98
CA ARG A 307 18.78 0.50 3.90
C ARG A 307 19.39 1.62 4.76
N ARG A 308 20.58 1.45 5.29
CA ARG A 308 21.28 2.54 6.03
C ARG A 308 21.51 3.76 5.14
N ARG A 309 21.99 3.55 3.91
CA ARG A 309 22.18 4.62 2.93
C ARG A 309 20.88 5.35 2.59
N MET A 310 19.74 4.64 2.53
CA MET A 310 18.42 5.24 2.34
C MET A 310 18.04 6.15 3.52
N VAL A 311 18.33 5.72 4.75
CA VAL A 311 18.07 6.53 5.96
C VAL A 311 18.97 7.78 5.99
N GLU A 312 20.27 7.63 5.72
CA GLU A 312 21.23 8.75 5.66
C GLU A 312 20.81 9.78 4.61
N PHE A 313 20.46 9.29 3.41
CA PHE A 313 19.95 10.14 2.35
C PHE A 313 18.67 10.86 2.78
N TRP A 314 17.70 10.15 3.36
CA TRP A 314 16.47 10.76 3.86
C TRP A 314 16.77 11.88 4.88
N ASN A 315 17.61 11.61 5.86
CA ASN A 315 17.98 12.57 6.90
C ASN A 315 18.68 13.82 6.35
N SER A 316 19.29 13.73 5.15
CA SER A 316 19.96 14.87 4.50
C SER A 316 19.01 15.79 3.71
N ILE A 317 17.77 15.35 3.44
CA ILE A 317 16.82 16.08 2.60
C ILE A 317 15.49 16.40 3.28
N ALA A 318 15.22 15.84 4.47
CA ALA A 318 13.99 16.00 5.25
C ALA A 318 13.99 17.26 6.13
#